data_4fd34a4f40c5af5f7873b7e1d16bef6d
#
_entry.id   4fd34a4f40c5af5f7873b7e1d16bef6d
#
_cell.length_a   1.000
_cell.length_b   1.000
_cell.length_c   1.000
_cell.angle_alpha   90.00
_cell.angle_beta   90.00
_cell.angle_gamma   90.00
#
_symmetry.space_group_name_H-M   'P 1'
#
loop_
_entity.id
_entity.type
_entity.pdbx_description
1 polymer ?
#
loop_
_entity_poly.entity_id
_entity_poly.type
_entity_poly.pdbx_seq_one_letter_code
_entity_poly.pdbx_strand_id
1 'polypeptide(L)'
;MYVSMKGMLKRANEGNYAVMAINCFNIETARAVINAAQSLRAPIIINIVQEHMVNHCDSNLIAPIVKKLAQRASVEVALNFDHGEEIGLLKKALVDGYSSVMVDASRYNLEGNIRMTREIVEFAKQFDASVEGEIGCMGASEGDNYTDDDLSLIHISEPTRH
;
A
#
# COMPACT_ATOMS: atom_id res chain seq x y z
N MET A 1 -7.40 13.87 7.16
CA MET A 1 -8.59 13.03 6.85
C MET A 1 -8.13 11.61 6.50
N TYR A 2 -8.68 10.59 7.16
CA TYR A 2 -8.33 9.18 6.87
C TYR A 2 -9.14 8.67 5.67
N VAL A 3 -8.48 8.18 4.63
CA VAL A 3 -9.10 7.78 3.34
C VAL A 3 -8.47 6.52 2.78
N SER A 4 -9.15 5.83 1.87
CA SER A 4 -8.54 4.77 1.05
C SER A 4 -7.74 5.39 -0.11
N MET A 5 -6.77 4.64 -0.64
CA MET A 5 -5.95 5.14 -1.76
C MET A 5 -6.75 5.35 -3.04
N LYS A 6 -7.82 4.58 -3.27
CA LYS A 6 -8.58 4.61 -4.52
C LYS A 6 -9.04 6.00 -4.95
N GLY A 7 -9.70 6.74 -4.05
CA GLY A 7 -10.16 8.09 -4.36
C GLY A 7 -9.04 9.11 -4.47
N MET A 8 -8.03 8.97 -3.61
CA MET A 8 -6.82 9.80 -3.61
C MET A 8 -6.06 9.66 -4.95
N LEU A 9 -5.76 8.43 -5.38
CA LEU A 9 -5.02 8.17 -6.61
C LEU A 9 -5.82 8.54 -7.87
N LYS A 10 -7.15 8.37 -7.84
CA LYS A 10 -8.00 8.84 -8.93
C LYS A 10 -7.85 10.35 -9.15
N ARG A 11 -7.93 11.16 -8.09
CA ARG A 11 -7.76 12.61 -8.18
C ARG A 11 -6.34 13.00 -8.60
N ALA A 12 -5.33 12.26 -8.13
CA ALA A 12 -3.95 12.49 -8.53
C ALA A 12 -3.76 12.28 -10.05
N ASN A 13 -4.33 11.20 -10.59
CA ASN A 13 -4.29 10.91 -12.02
C ASN A 13 -5.04 11.96 -12.84
N GLU A 14 -6.24 12.36 -12.43
CA GLU A 14 -7.03 13.42 -13.08
C GLU A 14 -6.33 14.79 -13.01
N GLY A 15 -5.63 15.07 -11.90
CA GLY A 15 -4.90 16.32 -11.67
C GLY A 15 -3.46 16.33 -12.17
N ASN A 16 -2.97 15.23 -12.77
CA ASN A 16 -1.59 15.05 -13.24
C ASN A 16 -0.51 15.35 -12.18
N TYR A 17 -0.72 14.84 -10.94
CA TYR A 17 0.27 14.90 -9.87
C TYR A 17 0.49 13.53 -9.24
N ALA A 18 1.65 13.35 -8.60
CA ALA A 18 1.97 12.13 -7.86
C ALA A 18 1.66 12.29 -6.37
N VAL A 19 1.29 11.19 -5.73
CA VAL A 19 1.18 11.09 -4.27
C VAL A 19 2.36 10.26 -3.76
N MET A 20 3.08 10.79 -2.77
CA MET A 20 4.17 10.03 -2.15
C MET A 20 3.63 8.94 -1.23
N ALA A 21 4.27 7.78 -1.27
CA ALA A 21 4.10 6.70 -0.29
C ALA A 21 5.41 6.57 0.50
N ILE A 22 5.34 6.75 1.81
CA ILE A 22 6.52 6.80 2.68
C ILE A 22 6.49 5.65 3.67
N ASN A 23 7.54 4.84 3.67
CA ASN A 23 7.71 3.75 4.62
C ASN A 23 7.90 4.28 6.04
N CYS A 24 7.03 3.83 6.93
CA CYS A 24 7.06 4.13 8.35
C CYS A 24 7.11 2.82 9.14
N PHE A 25 7.72 2.85 10.33
CA PHE A 25 7.87 1.66 11.16
C PHE A 25 7.54 1.91 12.64
N ASN A 26 7.22 3.16 13.00
CA ASN A 26 6.79 3.53 14.34
C ASN A 26 5.92 4.80 14.31
N ILE A 27 5.43 5.19 15.47
CA ILE A 27 4.53 6.34 15.63
C ILE A 27 5.24 7.65 15.27
N GLU A 28 6.51 7.78 15.62
CA GLU A 28 7.30 8.98 15.43
C GLU A 28 7.49 9.28 13.94
N THR A 29 7.84 8.26 13.16
CA THR A 29 8.00 8.38 11.70
C THR A 29 6.66 8.70 11.04
N ALA A 30 5.59 7.99 11.36
CA ALA A 30 4.26 8.27 10.81
C ALA A 30 3.79 9.69 11.13
N ARG A 31 4.00 10.16 12.37
CA ARG A 31 3.66 11.52 12.79
C ARG A 31 4.49 12.58 12.05
N ALA A 32 5.78 12.34 11.89
CA ALA A 32 6.66 13.26 11.17
C ALA A 32 6.24 13.42 9.70
N VAL A 33 5.94 12.30 9.03
CA VAL A 33 5.48 12.27 7.64
C VAL A 33 4.13 13.00 7.49
N ILE A 34 3.16 12.73 8.37
CA ILE A 34 1.85 13.41 8.34
C ILE A 34 2.01 14.92 8.58
N ASN A 35 2.88 15.33 9.50
CA ASN A 35 3.13 16.76 9.76
C ASN A 35 3.78 17.44 8.53
N ALA A 36 4.74 16.80 7.88
CA ALA A 36 5.34 17.30 6.64
C ALA A 36 4.29 17.45 5.53
N ALA A 37 3.46 16.44 5.32
CA ALA A 37 2.35 16.47 4.36
C ALA A 37 1.38 17.63 4.62
N GLN A 38 1.03 17.89 5.87
CA GLN A 38 0.19 19.04 6.26
C GLN A 38 0.85 20.39 5.94
N SER A 39 2.15 20.52 6.23
CA SER A 39 2.92 21.73 5.91
C SER A 39 2.95 22.02 4.42
N LEU A 40 3.01 20.97 3.60
CA LEU A 40 3.00 21.06 2.14
C LEU A 40 1.59 21.08 1.53
N ARG A 41 0.55 20.88 2.35
CA ARG A 41 -0.85 20.72 1.90
C ARG A 41 -1.02 19.63 0.85
N ALA A 42 -0.26 18.55 0.97
CA ALA A 42 -0.24 17.44 0.04
C ALA A 42 -0.87 16.18 0.65
N PRO A 43 -1.59 15.36 -0.14
CA PRO A 43 -2.01 14.04 0.32
C PRO A 43 -0.80 13.14 0.51
N ILE A 44 -0.93 12.14 1.37
CA ILE A 44 0.19 11.23 1.71
C ILE A 44 -0.31 9.81 1.95
N ILE A 45 0.51 8.83 1.56
CA ILE A 45 0.32 7.42 1.88
C ILE A 45 1.38 7.03 2.91
N ILE A 46 0.94 6.52 4.05
CA ILE A 46 1.82 5.90 5.05
C ILE A 46 1.90 4.43 4.71
N ASN A 47 3.07 3.98 4.29
CA ASN A 47 3.35 2.58 4.03
C ASN A 47 3.92 1.91 5.29
N ILE A 48 3.44 0.70 5.59
CA ILE A 48 4.05 -0.20 6.57
C ILE A 48 4.30 -1.52 5.84
N VAL A 49 5.54 -1.82 5.54
CA VAL A 49 5.90 -3.09 4.89
C VAL A 49 5.70 -4.27 5.85
N GLN A 50 5.47 -5.46 5.30
CA GLN A 50 5.24 -6.67 6.09
C GLN A 50 6.33 -6.90 7.14
N GLU A 51 7.59 -6.72 6.77
CA GLU A 51 8.72 -6.89 7.69
C GLU A 51 8.67 -5.92 8.88
N HIS A 52 8.32 -4.65 8.64
CA HIS A 52 8.16 -3.67 9.72
C HIS A 52 6.99 -4.00 10.63
N MET A 53 5.90 -4.52 10.07
CA MET A 53 4.74 -4.92 10.86
C MET A 53 5.08 -6.10 11.78
N VAL A 54 5.84 -7.07 11.30
CA VAL A 54 6.22 -8.26 12.07
C VAL A 54 7.28 -7.93 13.14
N ASN A 55 8.27 -7.09 12.79
CA ASN A 55 9.46 -6.89 13.62
C ASN A 55 9.41 -5.66 14.54
N HIS A 56 8.60 -4.65 14.20
CA HIS A 56 8.61 -3.37 14.90
C HIS A 56 7.27 -2.97 15.51
N CYS A 57 6.18 -3.12 14.78
CA CYS A 57 4.89 -2.62 15.27
C CYS A 57 3.71 -3.39 14.68
N ASP A 58 3.12 -4.27 15.47
CA ASP A 58 1.92 -5.03 15.07
C ASP A 58 0.82 -4.09 14.56
N SER A 59 0.09 -4.54 13.53
CA SER A 59 -0.96 -3.78 12.86
C SER A 59 -2.03 -3.25 13.81
N ASN A 60 -2.42 -4.05 14.81
CA ASN A 60 -3.43 -3.66 15.81
C ASN A 60 -2.98 -2.52 16.73
N LEU A 61 -1.68 -2.26 16.81
CA LEU A 61 -1.10 -1.16 17.59
C LEU A 61 -0.94 0.10 16.74
N ILE A 62 -0.37 -0.05 15.53
CA ILE A 62 -0.05 1.11 14.69
C ILE A 62 -1.29 1.68 13.98
N ALA A 63 -2.19 0.84 13.49
CA ALA A 63 -3.33 1.28 12.69
C ALA A 63 -4.26 2.25 13.44
N PRO A 64 -4.70 2.00 14.69
CA PRO A 64 -5.53 2.94 15.43
C PRO A 64 -4.87 4.29 15.65
N ILE A 65 -3.54 4.29 15.85
CA ILE A 65 -2.78 5.52 16.11
C ILE A 65 -2.65 6.33 14.82
N VAL A 66 -2.24 5.71 13.70
CA VAL A 66 -2.14 6.39 12.41
C VAL A 66 -3.51 6.92 11.99
N LYS A 67 -4.57 6.11 12.13
CA LYS A 67 -5.94 6.54 11.87
C LYS A 67 -6.33 7.78 12.67
N LYS A 68 -5.98 7.82 13.95
CA LYS A 68 -6.27 8.97 14.83
C LYS A 68 -5.46 10.21 14.43
N LEU A 69 -4.20 10.05 14.05
CA LEU A 69 -3.37 11.15 13.51
C LEU A 69 -3.96 11.66 12.19
N ALA A 70 -4.31 10.76 11.27
CA ALA A 70 -4.91 11.09 9.99
C ALA A 70 -6.26 11.81 10.12
N GLN A 71 -7.12 11.40 11.05
CA GLN A 71 -8.40 12.08 11.33
C GLN A 71 -8.24 13.54 11.77
N ARG A 72 -7.13 13.84 12.43
CA ARG A 72 -6.79 15.21 12.88
C ARG A 72 -6.07 16.03 11.82
N ALA A 73 -5.55 15.37 10.80
CA ALA A 73 -4.81 16.02 9.73
C ALA A 73 -5.74 16.85 8.82
N SER A 74 -5.20 17.96 8.32
CA SER A 74 -5.87 18.82 7.34
C SER A 74 -5.79 18.31 5.91
N VAL A 75 -4.97 17.28 5.68
CA VAL A 75 -4.76 16.61 4.39
C VAL A 75 -5.28 15.18 4.39
N GLU A 76 -5.44 14.59 3.22
CA GLU A 76 -5.78 13.18 3.08
C GLU A 76 -4.59 12.30 3.43
N VAL A 77 -4.83 11.27 4.22
CA VAL A 77 -3.84 10.29 4.65
C VAL A 77 -4.42 8.90 4.46
N ALA A 78 -3.78 8.07 3.67
CA ALA A 78 -4.05 6.65 3.57
C ALA A 78 -3.02 5.86 4.38
N LEU A 79 -3.42 4.73 4.94
CA LEU A 79 -2.53 3.76 5.57
C LEU A 79 -2.53 2.49 4.72
N ASN A 80 -1.39 2.15 4.17
CA ASN A 80 -1.19 1.01 3.29
C ASN A 80 -0.31 -0.06 3.95
N PHE A 81 -0.75 -1.31 3.90
CA PHE A 81 0.09 -2.46 4.20
C PHE A 81 0.83 -2.85 2.92
N ASP A 82 2.12 -2.61 2.91
CA ASP A 82 2.96 -2.67 1.73
C ASP A 82 3.69 -4.03 1.65
N HIS A 83 3.85 -4.56 0.44
CA HIS A 83 4.47 -5.86 0.16
C HIS A 83 3.95 -7.00 1.04
N GLY A 84 2.62 -7.18 1.08
CA GLY A 84 1.98 -8.27 1.82
C GLY A 84 2.04 -9.59 1.05
N GLU A 85 2.89 -10.51 1.50
CA GLU A 85 3.07 -11.84 0.93
C GLU A 85 2.13 -12.88 1.55
N GLU A 86 1.65 -12.63 2.77
CA GLU A 86 0.84 -13.57 3.54
C GLU A 86 -0.63 -13.13 3.60
N ILE A 87 -1.53 -13.96 3.06
CA ILE A 87 -2.99 -13.70 3.06
C ILE A 87 -3.51 -13.42 4.49
N GLY A 88 -3.00 -14.14 5.49
CA GLY A 88 -3.39 -13.96 6.89
C GLY A 88 -3.06 -12.57 7.42
N LEU A 89 -1.87 -12.06 7.12
CA LEU A 89 -1.42 -10.73 7.53
C LEU A 89 -2.17 -9.62 6.77
N LEU A 90 -2.41 -9.80 5.47
CA LEU A 90 -3.22 -8.89 4.66
C LEU A 90 -4.64 -8.73 5.23
N LYS A 91 -5.30 -9.83 5.55
CA LYS A 91 -6.63 -9.82 6.17
C LYS A 91 -6.60 -9.20 7.57
N LYS A 92 -5.57 -9.53 8.36
CA LYS A 92 -5.38 -8.93 9.69
C LYS A 92 -5.23 -7.42 9.61
N ALA A 93 -4.40 -6.90 8.70
CA ALA A 93 -4.22 -5.48 8.51
C ALA A 93 -5.55 -4.77 8.19
N LEU A 94 -6.38 -5.33 7.31
CA LEU A 94 -7.71 -4.81 7.00
C LEU A 94 -8.63 -4.77 8.22
N VAL A 95 -8.67 -5.86 9.00
CA VAL A 95 -9.46 -5.92 10.26
C VAL A 95 -8.99 -4.90 11.27
N ASP A 96 -7.68 -4.69 11.39
CA ASP A 96 -7.08 -3.73 12.32
C ASP A 96 -7.27 -2.27 11.87
N GLY A 97 -7.76 -2.05 10.63
CA GLY A 97 -8.20 -0.75 10.16
C GLY A 97 -7.29 -0.06 9.16
N TYR A 98 -6.44 -0.81 8.44
CA TYR A 98 -5.74 -0.28 7.27
C TYR A 98 -6.76 0.11 6.19
N SER A 99 -6.53 1.23 5.52
CA SER A 99 -7.38 1.72 4.43
C SER A 99 -6.96 1.21 3.06
N SER A 100 -5.83 0.51 3.00
CA SER A 100 -5.27 -0.07 1.80
C SER A 100 -4.32 -1.21 2.14
N VAL A 101 -4.21 -2.18 1.24
CA VAL A 101 -3.21 -3.25 1.29
C VAL A 101 -2.66 -3.52 -0.10
N MET A 102 -1.37 -3.86 -0.20
CA MET A 102 -0.72 -4.33 -1.40
C MET A 102 -0.47 -5.83 -1.30
N VAL A 103 -0.99 -6.56 -2.27
CA VAL A 103 -0.76 -8.00 -2.42
C VAL A 103 0.50 -8.20 -3.27
N ASP A 104 1.58 -8.61 -2.62
CA ASP A 104 2.80 -9.03 -3.32
C ASP A 104 2.74 -10.53 -3.63
N ALA A 105 2.19 -10.83 -4.78
CA ALA A 105 2.13 -12.18 -5.32
C ALA A 105 3.08 -12.35 -6.52
N SER A 106 4.11 -11.52 -6.63
CA SER A 106 5.08 -11.49 -7.73
C SER A 106 5.85 -12.81 -7.88
N ARG A 107 6.03 -13.55 -6.78
CA ARG A 107 6.68 -14.88 -6.77
C ARG A 107 5.84 -16.00 -7.37
N TYR A 108 4.55 -15.78 -7.58
CA TYR A 108 3.65 -16.77 -8.18
C TYR A 108 3.53 -16.53 -9.69
N ASN A 109 3.12 -17.57 -10.41
CA ASN A 109 2.71 -17.38 -11.80
C ASN A 109 1.45 -16.49 -11.87
N LEU A 110 1.16 -15.95 -13.05
CA LEU A 110 0.06 -14.99 -13.26
C LEU A 110 -1.29 -15.50 -12.70
N GLU A 111 -1.61 -16.79 -12.88
CA GLU A 111 -2.86 -17.37 -12.38
C GLU A 111 -2.91 -17.38 -10.84
N GLY A 112 -1.80 -17.73 -10.18
CA GLY A 112 -1.64 -17.68 -8.74
C GLY A 112 -1.75 -16.27 -8.20
N ASN A 113 -1.10 -15.31 -8.87
CA ASN A 113 -1.18 -13.88 -8.52
C ASN A 113 -2.62 -13.36 -8.61
N ILE A 114 -3.31 -13.61 -9.72
CA ILE A 114 -4.72 -13.23 -9.91
C ILE A 114 -5.61 -13.83 -8.82
N ARG A 115 -5.41 -15.10 -8.48
CA ARG A 115 -6.22 -15.78 -7.47
C ARG A 115 -6.04 -15.16 -6.08
N MET A 116 -4.79 -14.93 -5.66
CA MET A 116 -4.45 -14.33 -4.37
C MET A 116 -4.97 -12.89 -4.26
N THR A 117 -4.71 -12.09 -5.29
CA THR A 117 -5.17 -10.70 -5.33
C THR A 117 -6.69 -10.62 -5.29
N ARG A 118 -7.39 -11.46 -6.06
CA ARG A 118 -8.87 -11.52 -6.06
C ARG A 118 -9.44 -11.88 -4.68
N GLU A 119 -8.83 -12.83 -3.97
CA GLU A 119 -9.26 -13.21 -2.63
C GLU A 119 -9.21 -12.00 -1.68
N ILE A 120 -8.13 -11.23 -1.73
CA ILE A 120 -7.98 -10.05 -0.88
C ILE A 120 -8.91 -8.92 -1.33
N VAL A 121 -9.13 -8.72 -2.63
CA VAL A 121 -10.09 -7.74 -3.14
C VAL A 121 -11.50 -8.02 -2.61
N GLU A 122 -11.96 -9.28 -2.66
CA GLU A 122 -13.28 -9.63 -2.12
C GLU A 122 -13.37 -9.41 -0.62
N PHE A 123 -12.31 -9.73 0.13
CA PHE A 123 -12.28 -9.48 1.56
C PHE A 123 -12.25 -7.99 1.92
N ALA A 124 -11.48 -7.19 1.19
CA ALA A 124 -11.30 -5.76 1.42
C ALA A 124 -12.59 -4.93 1.21
N LYS A 125 -13.54 -5.42 0.41
CA LYS A 125 -14.85 -4.76 0.19
C LYS A 125 -15.61 -4.49 1.49
N GLN A 126 -15.44 -5.34 2.51
CA GLN A 126 -16.11 -5.20 3.80
C GLN A 126 -15.59 -4.01 4.62
N PHE A 127 -14.43 -3.46 4.27
CA PHE A 127 -13.73 -2.40 4.98
C PHE A 127 -13.65 -1.09 4.18
N ASP A 128 -14.22 -1.05 2.96
CA ASP A 128 -14.07 0.06 2.01
C ASP A 128 -12.58 0.39 1.74
N ALA A 129 -11.74 -0.64 1.79
CA ALA A 129 -10.30 -0.52 1.59
C ALA A 129 -9.93 -0.77 0.12
N SER A 130 -8.88 -0.13 -0.34
CA SER A 130 -8.30 -0.38 -1.66
C SER A 130 -7.27 -1.51 -1.62
N VAL A 131 -7.13 -2.19 -2.75
CA VAL A 131 -6.13 -3.24 -2.94
C VAL A 131 -5.26 -2.90 -4.14
N GLU A 132 -3.97 -2.96 -3.92
CA GLU A 132 -2.91 -2.89 -4.93
C GLU A 132 -2.42 -4.30 -5.22
N GLY A 133 -2.00 -4.57 -6.45
CA GLY A 133 -1.38 -5.83 -6.85
C GLY A 133 -0.09 -5.58 -7.59
N GLU A 134 0.89 -6.47 -7.42
CA GLU A 134 2.17 -6.41 -8.11
C GLU A 134 2.23 -7.46 -9.22
N ILE A 135 2.66 -7.02 -10.41
CA ILE A 135 2.91 -7.88 -11.56
C ILE A 135 4.39 -7.77 -11.95
N GLY A 136 5.03 -8.90 -12.15
CA GLY A 136 6.48 -8.97 -12.34
C GLY A 136 7.21 -9.10 -11.01
N CYS A 137 8.47 -9.49 -11.03
CA CYS A 137 9.29 -9.62 -9.84
C CYS A 137 10.25 -8.43 -9.77
N MET A 138 9.91 -7.45 -8.96
CA MET A 138 10.83 -6.38 -8.57
C MET A 138 11.45 -6.80 -7.24
N GLY A 139 12.65 -7.40 -7.25
CA GLY A 139 13.31 -7.88 -6.03
C GLY A 139 13.30 -6.84 -4.90
N ALA A 140 12.97 -7.28 -3.71
CA ALA A 140 12.91 -6.43 -2.52
C ALA A 140 14.29 -6.14 -1.91
N SER A 141 15.36 -6.79 -2.40
CA SER A 141 16.72 -6.66 -1.87
C SER A 141 17.66 -6.00 -2.87
N GLU A 142 18.46 -5.05 -2.41
CA GLU A 142 19.60 -4.53 -3.13
C GLU A 142 20.56 -5.69 -3.46
N GLY A 143 20.65 -6.07 -4.73
CA GLY A 143 21.57 -7.11 -5.21
C GLY A 143 20.92 -8.27 -5.96
N ASP A 144 19.62 -8.35 -6.07
CA ASP A 144 18.97 -9.32 -6.94
C ASP A 144 19.27 -8.99 -8.40
N ASN A 145 19.92 -9.92 -9.10
CA ASN A 145 20.17 -9.81 -10.53
C ASN A 145 18.84 -10.03 -11.27
N TYR A 146 18.23 -8.95 -11.71
CA TYR A 146 17.08 -9.03 -12.61
C TYR A 146 17.52 -9.60 -13.95
N THR A 147 16.76 -10.56 -14.46
CA THR A 147 16.89 -10.98 -15.86
C THR A 147 15.95 -10.11 -16.72
N ASP A 148 16.30 -9.90 -17.99
CA ASP A 148 15.42 -9.18 -18.93
C ASP A 148 14.03 -9.84 -19.06
N ASP A 149 13.92 -11.13 -18.75
CA ASP A 149 12.67 -11.89 -18.74
C ASP A 149 11.73 -11.46 -17.58
N ASP A 150 12.28 -11.08 -16.44
CA ASP A 150 11.50 -10.61 -15.29
C ASP A 150 10.85 -9.23 -15.54
N LEU A 151 11.53 -8.40 -16.34
CA LEU A 151 11.03 -7.08 -16.74
C LEU A 151 10.04 -7.15 -17.92
N SER A 152 10.04 -8.24 -18.70
CA SER A 152 9.19 -8.37 -19.88
C SER A 152 7.68 -8.35 -19.56
N LEU A 153 7.29 -8.83 -18.38
CA LEU A 153 5.89 -8.81 -17.93
C LEU A 153 5.38 -7.41 -17.59
N ILE A 154 6.23 -6.47 -17.23
CA ILE A 154 5.88 -5.08 -16.94
C ILE A 154 5.41 -4.38 -18.23
N HIS A 155 6.03 -4.69 -19.36
CA HIS A 155 5.67 -4.13 -20.66
C HIS A 155 4.36 -4.69 -21.25
N ILE A 156 3.96 -5.91 -20.84
CA ILE A 156 2.71 -6.53 -21.29
C ILE A 156 1.49 -6.02 -20.52
N SER A 157 1.69 -5.50 -19.32
CA SER A 157 0.62 -5.03 -18.44
C SER A 157 0.35 -3.53 -18.50
N GLU A 158 1.07 -2.78 -19.33
CA GLU A 158 0.73 -1.36 -19.53
C GLU A 158 -0.67 -1.24 -20.14
N PRO A 159 -1.58 -0.48 -19.50
CA PRO A 159 -2.88 -0.22 -20.10
C PRO A 159 -2.65 0.55 -21.39
N THR A 160 -3.05 -0.04 -22.52
CA THR A 160 -3.12 0.67 -23.78
C THR A 160 -3.97 1.93 -23.58
N ARG A 161 -3.34 3.09 -23.68
CA ARG A 161 -4.06 4.36 -23.72
C ARG A 161 -4.88 4.39 -25.00
N HIS A 162 -6.18 4.27 -24.86
CA HIS A 162 -7.15 4.66 -25.89
C HIS A 162 -7.75 6.01 -25.52
#